data_0134aa4b9453d171b33ba07cb0482162
#
_entry.id   0134aa4b9453d171b33ba07cb0482162
#
_cell.length_a   1.000
_cell.length_b   1.000
_cell.length_c   1.000
_cell.angle_alpha   90.00
_cell.angle_beta   90.00
_cell.angle_gamma   90.00
#
_symmetry.space_group_name_H-M   'P 1'
#
loop_
_entity.id
_entity.type
_entity.pdbx_description
1 polymer ?
#
loop_
_entity_poly.entity_id
_entity_poly.type
_entity_poly.pdbx_seq_one_letter_code
_entity_poly.pdbx_strand_id
1 'polypeptide(L)'
;VTGTLDGKVAFITGAARSQGRSHALRLAKEGADIIAIDLCGPVDTIEMYPGATEADLAETVKQVEDLDRRIVATKADVRDSAAVKKAVDDGVAELGRLDIVLGNAGVFDIAPALEITDEAWQTMLDVNLTGVWNTCRAALPHLIAGGRGGSIVLTSSTAGLKGTPNTVHYTATKHGVVGIMRTLANEFGQHSIRVNTVHPTGVDTVMIQNPKTWGLFLPDDPNPSREKAEAIFATTNTLPIPWVEPIDISNAIAFLVSDEARYITGATLPVDAGYTIK
;
A
#
# COMPACT_ATOMS: atom_id res chain seq x y z
N VAL A 1 -7.40 25.42 -11.96
CA VAL A 1 -7.26 25.23 -10.51
C VAL A 1 -6.05 24.34 -10.34
N THR A 2 -4.99 24.82 -9.71
CA THR A 2 -3.82 23.99 -9.34
C THR A 2 -4.27 22.94 -8.32
N GLY A 3 -3.85 21.70 -8.49
CA GLY A 3 -4.16 20.61 -7.56
C GLY A 3 -3.53 20.81 -6.18
N THR A 4 -4.01 20.11 -5.18
CA THR A 4 -3.52 20.23 -3.78
C THR A 4 -2.09 19.74 -3.58
N LEU A 5 -1.53 19.02 -4.57
CA LEU A 5 -0.18 18.45 -4.57
C LEU A 5 0.70 19.00 -5.70
N ASP A 6 0.33 20.14 -6.27
CA ASP A 6 1.07 20.74 -7.38
C ASP A 6 2.54 20.98 -7.01
N GLY A 7 3.46 20.52 -7.89
CA GLY A 7 4.91 20.62 -7.69
C GLY A 7 5.49 19.70 -6.60
N LYS A 8 4.72 18.79 -5.99
CA LYS A 8 5.20 17.75 -5.07
C LYS A 8 5.64 16.50 -5.85
N VAL A 9 6.47 15.67 -5.24
CA VAL A 9 6.92 14.38 -5.77
C VAL A 9 6.58 13.28 -4.78
N ALA A 10 5.92 12.22 -5.27
CA ALA A 10 5.50 11.07 -4.47
C ALA A 10 6.25 9.79 -4.88
N PHE A 11 6.86 9.11 -3.92
CA PHE A 11 7.41 7.76 -4.09
C PHE A 11 6.38 6.71 -3.68
N ILE A 12 6.09 5.75 -4.56
CA ILE A 12 5.05 4.73 -4.39
C ILE A 12 5.63 3.34 -4.66
N THR A 13 5.49 2.40 -3.71
CA THR A 13 5.85 1.00 -3.89
C THR A 13 4.64 0.15 -4.24
N GLY A 14 4.84 -0.90 -5.08
CA GLY A 14 3.74 -1.73 -5.58
C GLY A 14 2.84 -0.98 -6.55
N ALA A 15 3.45 -0.16 -7.43
CA ALA A 15 2.75 0.83 -8.25
C ALA A 15 2.20 0.30 -9.59
N ALA A 16 2.50 -0.94 -9.96
CA ALA A 16 2.17 -1.45 -11.29
C ALA A 16 0.66 -1.62 -11.53
N ARG A 17 -0.13 -1.89 -10.49
CA ARG A 17 -1.58 -2.15 -10.62
C ARG A 17 -2.37 -1.89 -9.33
N SER A 18 -3.68 -2.15 -9.37
CA SER A 18 -4.57 -2.15 -8.19
C SER A 18 -4.47 -0.85 -7.38
N GLN A 19 -4.27 -0.95 -6.05
CA GLN A 19 -4.18 0.23 -5.19
C GLN A 19 -3.02 1.14 -5.56
N GLY A 20 -1.82 0.60 -5.82
CA GLY A 20 -0.64 1.41 -6.14
C GLY A 20 -0.81 2.26 -7.39
N ARG A 21 -1.38 1.69 -8.48
CA ARG A 21 -1.74 2.46 -9.68
C ARG A 21 -2.81 3.51 -9.35
N SER A 22 -3.83 3.16 -8.61
CA SER A 22 -4.88 4.09 -8.19
C SER A 22 -4.31 5.26 -7.39
N HIS A 23 -3.34 5.01 -6.50
CA HIS A 23 -2.65 6.05 -5.74
C HIS A 23 -1.84 6.96 -6.67
N ALA A 24 -1.05 6.40 -7.59
CA ALA A 24 -0.26 7.16 -8.55
C ALA A 24 -1.16 8.11 -9.36
N LEU A 25 -2.24 7.59 -9.92
CA LEU A 25 -3.18 8.40 -10.70
C LEU A 25 -3.92 9.45 -9.86
N ARG A 26 -4.31 9.11 -8.63
CA ARG A 26 -5.00 10.06 -7.74
C ARG A 26 -4.10 11.22 -7.34
N LEU A 27 -2.82 10.94 -7.02
CA LEU A 27 -1.86 11.98 -6.67
C LEU A 27 -1.43 12.80 -7.90
N ALA A 28 -1.27 12.15 -9.05
CA ALA A 28 -0.98 12.81 -10.32
C ALA A 28 -2.09 13.80 -10.72
N LYS A 29 -3.37 13.43 -10.54
CA LYS A 29 -4.52 14.35 -10.75
C LYS A 29 -4.49 15.57 -9.83
N GLU A 30 -3.87 15.47 -8.67
CA GLU A 30 -3.64 16.61 -7.75
C GLU A 30 -2.35 17.39 -8.06
N GLY A 31 -1.62 17.01 -9.11
CA GLY A 31 -0.45 17.75 -9.59
C GLY A 31 0.90 17.18 -9.16
N ALA A 32 0.96 16.03 -8.49
CA ALA A 32 2.22 15.41 -8.09
C ALA A 32 2.90 14.68 -9.26
N ASP A 33 4.23 14.76 -9.32
CA ASP A 33 5.06 13.85 -10.10
C ASP A 33 5.34 12.57 -9.30
N ILE A 34 5.64 11.46 -9.96
CA ILE A 34 5.67 10.12 -9.35
C ILE A 34 7.04 9.45 -9.50
N ILE A 35 7.56 8.88 -8.42
CA ILE A 35 8.60 7.84 -8.43
C ILE A 35 7.88 6.53 -8.10
N ALA A 36 8.00 5.53 -8.96
CA ALA A 36 7.27 4.28 -8.85
C ALA A 36 8.20 3.07 -8.85
N ILE A 37 7.97 2.12 -7.95
CA ILE A 37 8.61 0.80 -8.06
C ILE A 37 7.58 -0.31 -7.95
N ASP A 38 7.87 -1.42 -8.63
CA ASP A 38 7.15 -2.67 -8.51
C ASP A 38 8.09 -3.85 -8.79
N LEU A 39 7.82 -5.02 -8.19
CA LEU A 39 8.56 -6.25 -8.46
C LEU A 39 8.41 -6.70 -9.92
N CYS A 40 7.23 -6.45 -10.51
CA CYS A 40 6.86 -6.93 -11.86
C CYS A 40 7.17 -8.41 -12.06
N GLY A 41 6.75 -9.23 -11.11
CA GLY A 41 7.00 -10.67 -11.10
C GLY A 41 6.20 -11.39 -10.02
N PRO A 42 6.24 -12.72 -10.01
CA PRO A 42 5.61 -13.53 -8.96
C PRO A 42 6.37 -13.40 -7.63
N VAL A 43 5.67 -13.74 -6.56
CA VAL A 43 6.26 -14.04 -5.24
C VAL A 43 5.99 -15.53 -5.00
N ASP A 44 7.04 -16.32 -4.91
CA ASP A 44 6.99 -17.80 -5.03
C ASP A 44 5.99 -18.47 -4.08
N THR A 45 5.83 -17.97 -2.86
CA THR A 45 4.88 -18.52 -1.87
C THR A 45 3.45 -17.99 -2.05
N ILE A 46 3.19 -17.09 -2.98
CA ILE A 46 1.87 -16.49 -3.21
C ILE A 46 1.27 -17.05 -4.49
N GLU A 47 0.51 -18.12 -4.35
CA GLU A 47 -0.14 -18.81 -5.47
C GLU A 47 -1.59 -18.37 -5.73
N MET A 48 -2.19 -17.60 -4.81
CA MET A 48 -3.62 -17.22 -4.87
C MET A 48 -3.96 -16.35 -6.05
N TYR A 49 -3.02 -15.52 -6.50
CA TYR A 49 -3.18 -14.57 -7.60
C TYR A 49 -1.84 -14.31 -8.30
N PRO A 50 -1.86 -13.98 -9.60
CA PRO A 50 -0.64 -13.73 -10.35
C PRO A 50 0.08 -12.47 -9.84
N GLY A 51 1.40 -12.42 -9.97
CA GLY A 51 2.19 -11.20 -9.78
C GLY A 51 1.82 -10.12 -10.81
N ALA A 52 2.22 -8.88 -10.55
CA ALA A 52 2.16 -7.82 -11.56
C ALA A 52 3.22 -8.08 -12.65
N THR A 53 3.04 -7.44 -13.80
CA THR A 53 3.95 -7.55 -14.93
C THR A 53 4.61 -6.21 -15.26
N GLU A 54 5.67 -6.24 -16.06
CA GLU A 54 6.27 -5.01 -16.61
C GLU A 54 5.29 -4.23 -17.49
N ALA A 55 4.39 -4.93 -18.18
CA ALA A 55 3.31 -4.29 -18.93
C ALA A 55 2.32 -3.55 -18.02
N ASP A 56 2.03 -4.10 -16.83
CA ASP A 56 1.21 -3.39 -15.85
C ASP A 56 1.88 -2.10 -15.35
N LEU A 57 3.19 -2.12 -15.12
CA LEU A 57 3.94 -0.94 -14.71
C LEU A 57 3.99 0.10 -15.86
N ALA A 58 4.24 -0.35 -17.08
CA ALA A 58 4.21 0.51 -18.27
C ALA A 58 2.84 1.19 -18.48
N GLU A 59 1.75 0.47 -18.21
CA GLU A 59 0.41 1.05 -18.24
C GLU A 59 0.21 2.12 -17.15
N THR A 60 0.78 1.94 -15.97
CA THR A 60 0.75 2.99 -14.92
C THR A 60 1.53 4.22 -15.38
N VAL A 61 2.71 4.03 -15.99
CA VAL A 61 3.51 5.12 -16.55
C VAL A 61 2.69 5.91 -17.55
N LYS A 62 2.14 5.21 -18.56
CA LYS A 62 1.31 5.84 -19.58
C LYS A 62 0.16 6.66 -19.00
N GLN A 63 -0.58 6.09 -18.04
CA GLN A 63 -1.74 6.78 -17.44
C GLN A 63 -1.35 8.01 -16.61
N VAL A 64 -0.17 8.04 -15.99
CA VAL A 64 0.35 9.22 -15.28
C VAL A 64 0.78 10.28 -16.27
N GLU A 65 1.46 9.90 -17.37
CA GLU A 65 1.87 10.81 -18.45
C GLU A 65 0.65 11.40 -19.16
N ASP A 66 -0.42 10.63 -19.38
CA ASP A 66 -1.70 11.11 -19.94
C ASP A 66 -2.37 12.21 -19.05
N LEU A 67 -1.91 12.37 -17.80
CA LEU A 67 -2.31 13.45 -16.87
C LEU A 67 -1.34 14.64 -16.87
N ASP A 68 -0.42 14.72 -17.84
CA ASP A 68 0.65 15.72 -17.91
C ASP A 68 1.55 15.76 -16.67
N ARG A 69 1.80 14.58 -16.04
CA ARG A 69 2.74 14.45 -14.92
C ARG A 69 3.92 13.55 -15.29
N ARG A 70 5.06 13.85 -14.65
CA ARG A 70 6.27 13.04 -14.85
C ARG A 70 6.22 11.81 -13.95
N ILE A 71 6.76 10.70 -14.46
CA ILE A 71 6.92 9.48 -13.70
C ILE A 71 8.27 8.83 -13.99
N VAL A 72 9.00 8.48 -12.93
CA VAL A 72 10.20 7.63 -13.00
C VAL A 72 9.83 6.27 -12.42
N ALA A 73 9.74 5.26 -13.27
CA ALA A 73 9.33 3.92 -12.89
C ALA A 73 10.48 2.92 -12.99
N THR A 74 10.68 2.12 -11.95
CA THR A 74 11.77 1.15 -11.87
C THR A 74 11.24 -0.21 -11.40
N LYS A 75 11.64 -1.29 -12.08
CA LYS A 75 11.43 -2.65 -11.59
C LYS A 75 12.36 -2.89 -10.41
N ALA A 76 11.80 -3.05 -9.22
CA ALA A 76 12.56 -3.30 -7.99
C ALA A 76 11.74 -4.07 -6.96
N ASP A 77 12.42 -4.93 -6.22
CA ASP A 77 11.84 -5.69 -5.11
C ASP A 77 12.01 -4.92 -3.80
N VAL A 78 10.95 -4.71 -3.05
CA VAL A 78 11.01 -4.02 -1.75
C VAL A 78 11.84 -4.78 -0.70
N ARG A 79 12.08 -6.08 -0.91
CA ARG A 79 12.97 -6.90 -0.07
C ARG A 79 14.45 -6.54 -0.27
N ASP A 80 14.82 -6.05 -1.44
CA ASP A 80 16.17 -5.58 -1.76
C ASP A 80 16.33 -4.09 -1.40
N SER A 81 16.91 -3.85 -0.24
CA SER A 81 17.10 -2.49 0.27
C SER A 81 18.02 -1.62 -0.61
N ALA A 82 18.98 -2.22 -1.32
CA ALA A 82 19.88 -1.49 -2.21
C ALA A 82 19.15 -1.07 -3.50
N ALA A 83 18.32 -1.97 -4.06
CA ALA A 83 17.48 -1.66 -5.21
C ALA A 83 16.46 -0.57 -4.90
N VAL A 84 15.78 -0.64 -3.74
CA VAL A 84 14.84 0.41 -3.29
C VAL A 84 15.56 1.75 -3.13
N LYS A 85 16.71 1.77 -2.45
CA LYS A 85 17.51 2.99 -2.27
C LYS A 85 17.89 3.60 -3.61
N LYS A 86 18.42 2.77 -4.53
CA LYS A 86 18.83 3.24 -5.86
C LYS A 86 17.64 3.85 -6.62
N ALA A 87 16.50 3.21 -6.61
CA ALA A 87 15.31 3.72 -7.30
C ALA A 87 14.84 5.08 -6.76
N VAL A 88 14.91 5.27 -5.44
CA VAL A 88 14.58 6.57 -4.81
C VAL A 88 15.62 7.62 -5.18
N ASP A 89 16.92 7.29 -5.08
CA ASP A 89 18.02 8.21 -5.40
C ASP A 89 17.92 8.68 -6.86
N ASP A 90 17.74 7.75 -7.81
CA ASP A 90 17.61 8.07 -9.24
C ASP A 90 16.35 8.93 -9.51
N GLY A 91 15.21 8.57 -8.91
CA GLY A 91 13.97 9.32 -9.08
C GLY A 91 14.07 10.74 -8.50
N VAL A 92 14.69 10.91 -7.34
CA VAL A 92 14.91 12.22 -6.74
C VAL A 92 15.90 13.04 -7.58
N ALA A 93 16.95 12.42 -8.12
CA ALA A 93 17.89 13.10 -9.00
C ALA A 93 17.20 13.63 -10.28
N GLU A 94 16.26 12.88 -10.84
CA GLU A 94 15.54 13.28 -12.07
C GLU A 94 14.41 14.28 -11.80
N LEU A 95 13.62 14.07 -10.72
CA LEU A 95 12.46 14.91 -10.41
C LEU A 95 12.79 16.10 -9.50
N GLY A 96 13.98 16.10 -8.89
CA GLY A 96 14.55 17.22 -8.14
C GLY A 96 14.13 17.30 -6.66
N ARG A 97 13.21 16.44 -6.19
CA ARG A 97 12.71 16.46 -4.80
C ARG A 97 11.98 15.17 -4.41
N LEU A 98 11.69 15.05 -3.12
CA LEU A 98 10.75 14.08 -2.57
C LEU A 98 9.93 14.76 -1.46
N ASP A 99 8.63 14.52 -1.42
CA ASP A 99 7.71 15.11 -0.45
C ASP A 99 6.76 14.07 0.18
N ILE A 100 6.42 13.03 -0.58
CA ILE A 100 5.40 12.05 -0.22
C ILE A 100 5.98 10.64 -0.40
N VAL A 101 5.69 9.74 0.54
CA VAL A 101 6.10 8.33 0.47
C VAL A 101 4.90 7.45 0.76
N LEU A 102 4.60 6.52 -0.15
CA LEU A 102 3.57 5.52 0.03
C LEU A 102 4.19 4.12 0.10
N GLY A 103 4.29 3.57 1.31
CA GLY A 103 4.67 2.18 1.55
C GLY A 103 3.46 1.27 1.31
N ASN A 104 3.17 1.00 0.04
CA ASN A 104 1.96 0.29 -0.38
C ASN A 104 2.22 -1.16 -0.81
N ALA A 105 3.41 -1.50 -1.31
CA ALA A 105 3.72 -2.88 -1.71
C ALA A 105 3.42 -3.88 -0.58
N GLY A 106 2.75 -4.96 -0.95
CA GLY A 106 2.38 -6.00 0.00
C GLY A 106 1.74 -7.20 -0.69
N VAL A 107 1.80 -8.33 -0.01
CA VAL A 107 1.20 -9.59 -0.41
C VAL A 107 0.26 -10.11 0.68
N PHE A 108 -0.62 -11.02 0.29
CA PHE A 108 -1.59 -11.65 1.17
C PHE A 108 -1.65 -13.14 0.87
N ASP A 109 -1.68 -13.96 1.91
CA ASP A 109 -1.97 -15.38 1.83
C ASP A 109 -2.78 -15.83 3.05
N ILE A 110 -3.39 -17.01 2.91
CA ILE A 110 -4.32 -17.60 3.88
C ILE A 110 -3.91 -19.05 4.12
N ALA A 111 -3.64 -19.39 5.37
CA ALA A 111 -3.43 -20.77 5.80
C ALA A 111 -3.78 -20.92 7.29
N PRO A 112 -4.29 -22.09 7.72
CA PRO A 112 -4.40 -22.41 9.14
C PRO A 112 -3.04 -22.23 9.84
N ALA A 113 -3.04 -21.72 11.07
CA ALA A 113 -1.81 -21.33 11.77
C ALA A 113 -0.75 -22.43 11.86
N LEU A 114 -1.17 -23.70 11.98
CA LEU A 114 -0.27 -24.85 12.06
C LEU A 114 0.21 -25.34 10.69
N GLU A 115 -0.32 -24.81 9.60
CA GLU A 115 0.05 -25.19 8.22
C GLU A 115 0.92 -24.11 7.53
N ILE A 116 1.13 -22.97 8.18
CA ILE A 116 2.02 -21.93 7.66
C ILE A 116 3.46 -22.44 7.71
N THR A 117 4.09 -22.55 6.54
CA THR A 117 5.49 -22.94 6.45
C THR A 117 6.42 -21.81 6.88
N ASP A 118 7.64 -22.15 7.30
CA ASP A 118 8.67 -21.14 7.64
C ASP A 118 8.95 -20.21 6.45
N GLU A 119 8.92 -20.73 5.22
CA GLU A 119 9.13 -19.96 4.00
C GLU A 119 7.97 -18.96 3.76
N ALA A 120 6.72 -19.40 3.89
CA ALA A 120 5.56 -18.53 3.75
C ALA A 120 5.55 -17.44 4.84
N TRP A 121 5.89 -17.80 6.08
CA TRP A 121 6.08 -16.87 7.18
C TRP A 121 7.13 -15.82 6.85
N GLN A 122 8.34 -16.26 6.44
CA GLN A 122 9.46 -15.36 6.14
C GLN A 122 9.14 -14.43 4.95
N THR A 123 8.55 -14.97 3.87
CA THR A 123 8.13 -14.16 2.72
C THR A 123 7.17 -13.06 3.14
N MET A 124 6.19 -13.36 4.00
CA MET A 124 5.24 -12.38 4.51
C MET A 124 5.93 -11.28 5.31
N LEU A 125 6.89 -11.63 6.17
CA LEU A 125 7.71 -10.67 6.92
C LEU A 125 8.56 -9.82 5.97
N ASP A 126 9.24 -10.45 5.02
CA ASP A 126 10.18 -9.76 4.13
C ASP A 126 9.49 -8.74 3.24
N VAL A 127 8.33 -9.08 2.68
CA VAL A 127 7.58 -8.15 1.82
C VAL A 127 6.84 -7.11 2.65
N ASN A 128 5.96 -7.55 3.57
CA ASN A 128 4.99 -6.68 4.21
C ASN A 128 5.53 -5.85 5.39
N LEU A 129 6.66 -6.25 5.97
CA LEU A 129 7.25 -5.55 7.12
C LEU A 129 8.63 -4.99 6.77
N THR A 130 9.57 -5.85 6.38
CA THR A 130 10.93 -5.43 6.00
C THR A 130 10.91 -4.53 4.78
N GLY A 131 10.08 -4.85 3.76
CA GLY A 131 9.91 -4.03 2.56
C GLY A 131 9.35 -2.63 2.87
N VAL A 132 8.40 -2.51 3.81
CA VAL A 132 7.91 -1.22 4.29
C VAL A 132 9.00 -0.44 5.01
N TRP A 133 9.79 -1.10 5.86
CA TRP A 133 10.95 -0.49 6.51
C TRP A 133 12.00 -0.03 5.48
N ASN A 134 12.35 -0.85 4.49
CA ASN A 134 13.27 -0.48 3.42
C ASN A 134 12.79 0.75 2.65
N THR A 135 11.48 0.84 2.37
CA THR A 135 10.83 2.00 1.74
C THR A 135 11.05 3.27 2.56
N CYS A 136 10.75 3.23 3.84
CA CYS A 136 10.93 4.38 4.75
C CYS A 136 12.40 4.78 4.85
N ARG A 137 13.28 3.80 5.09
CA ARG A 137 14.72 4.02 5.28
C ARG A 137 15.40 4.63 4.04
N ALA A 138 14.97 4.26 2.84
CA ALA A 138 15.48 4.82 1.60
C ALA A 138 15.02 6.27 1.39
N ALA A 139 13.80 6.60 1.75
CA ALA A 139 13.18 7.89 1.48
C ALA A 139 13.48 8.96 2.53
N LEU A 140 13.60 8.60 3.81
CA LEU A 140 13.79 9.53 4.92
C LEU A 140 14.96 10.50 4.75
N PRO A 141 16.18 10.07 4.29
CA PRO A 141 17.27 11.00 4.06
C PRO A 141 16.94 12.12 3.07
N HIS A 142 16.16 11.82 2.02
CA HIS A 142 15.75 12.81 1.02
C HIS A 142 14.71 13.79 1.57
N LEU A 143 13.76 13.31 2.38
CA LEU A 143 12.78 14.16 3.05
C LEU A 143 13.48 15.13 4.04
N ILE A 144 14.44 14.62 4.83
CA ILE A 144 15.21 15.43 5.79
C ILE A 144 16.05 16.46 5.04
N ALA A 145 16.83 16.03 4.03
CA ALA A 145 17.69 16.92 3.25
C ALA A 145 16.89 18.00 2.51
N GLY A 146 15.65 17.70 2.13
CA GLY A 146 14.74 18.65 1.52
C GLY A 146 14.35 19.82 2.43
N GLY A 147 14.34 19.64 3.74
CA GLY A 147 14.04 20.68 4.75
C GLY A 147 12.62 21.27 4.67
N ARG A 148 11.72 20.63 3.93
CA ARG A 148 10.35 21.09 3.69
C ARG A 148 9.30 20.32 4.47
N GLY A 149 9.74 19.39 5.33
CA GLY A 149 8.86 18.36 5.89
C GLY A 149 8.55 17.26 4.89
N GLY A 150 7.46 16.52 5.15
CA GLY A 150 7.02 15.46 4.26
C GLY A 150 5.85 14.67 4.84
N SER A 151 5.29 13.77 4.04
CA SER A 151 4.22 12.88 4.49
C SER A 151 4.49 11.44 4.05
N ILE A 152 4.51 10.53 5.01
CA ILE A 152 4.63 9.08 4.78
C ILE A 152 3.27 8.44 5.13
N VAL A 153 2.71 7.66 4.21
CA VAL A 153 1.53 6.85 4.47
C VAL A 153 1.86 5.39 4.18
N LEU A 154 1.64 4.53 5.18
CA LEU A 154 1.90 3.10 5.08
C LEU A 154 0.58 2.34 5.00
N THR A 155 0.46 1.46 4.01
CA THR A 155 -0.71 0.62 3.86
C THR A 155 -0.64 -0.56 4.82
N SER A 156 -1.37 -0.43 5.94
CA SER A 156 -1.63 -1.54 6.84
C SER A 156 -2.86 -2.34 6.34
N SER A 157 -3.79 -2.67 7.19
CA SER A 157 -5.03 -3.39 6.92
C SER A 157 -5.93 -3.30 8.15
N THR A 158 -7.21 -3.66 8.03
CA THR A 158 -8.03 -4.03 9.19
C THR A 158 -7.37 -5.12 10.04
N ALA A 159 -6.57 -6.02 9.40
CA ALA A 159 -5.73 -7.00 10.08
C ALA A 159 -4.57 -6.39 10.89
N GLY A 160 -4.29 -5.10 10.78
CA GLY A 160 -3.37 -4.37 11.67
C GLY A 160 -4.05 -3.76 12.90
N LEU A 161 -5.37 -3.94 13.04
CA LEU A 161 -6.19 -3.45 14.16
C LEU A 161 -6.89 -4.60 14.92
N LYS A 162 -7.20 -5.70 14.23
CA LYS A 162 -7.81 -6.91 14.83
C LYS A 162 -7.25 -8.17 14.18
N GLY A 163 -7.32 -9.30 14.89
CA GLY A 163 -6.94 -10.60 14.37
C GLY A 163 -8.01 -11.20 13.47
N THR A 164 -7.59 -11.88 12.40
CA THR A 164 -8.46 -12.65 11.52
C THR A 164 -7.96 -14.10 11.49
N PRO A 165 -8.81 -15.12 11.66
CA PRO A 165 -8.41 -16.52 11.53
C PRO A 165 -7.68 -16.80 10.21
N ASN A 166 -6.76 -17.75 10.22
CA ASN A 166 -5.98 -18.19 9.06
C ASN A 166 -5.04 -17.14 8.43
N THR A 167 -4.74 -16.05 9.15
CA THR A 167 -3.90 -14.96 8.63
C THR A 167 -2.82 -14.51 9.61
N VAL A 168 -2.33 -15.37 10.52
CA VAL A 168 -1.44 -14.96 11.61
C VAL A 168 -0.17 -14.26 11.12
N HIS A 169 0.47 -14.74 10.05
CA HIS A 169 1.65 -14.13 9.44
C HIS A 169 1.34 -12.73 8.85
N TYR A 170 0.25 -12.60 8.11
CA TYR A 170 -0.20 -11.33 7.56
C TYR A 170 -0.58 -10.34 8.68
N THR A 171 -1.40 -10.78 9.64
CA THR A 171 -1.82 -10.00 10.80
C THR A 171 -0.62 -9.48 11.61
N ALA A 172 0.38 -10.33 11.86
CA ALA A 172 1.61 -9.94 12.55
C ALA A 172 2.35 -8.80 11.81
N THR A 173 2.48 -8.91 10.47
CA THR A 173 3.15 -7.86 9.68
C THR A 173 2.37 -6.55 9.69
N LYS A 174 1.05 -6.60 9.56
CA LYS A 174 0.21 -5.40 9.51
C LYS A 174 0.11 -4.67 10.86
N HIS A 175 0.20 -5.38 11.98
CA HIS A 175 0.43 -4.78 13.31
C HIS A 175 1.84 -4.20 13.42
N GLY A 176 2.87 -4.88 12.88
CA GLY A 176 4.24 -4.39 12.84
C GLY A 176 4.38 -3.07 12.07
N VAL A 177 3.65 -2.91 10.95
CA VAL A 177 3.59 -1.65 10.19
C VAL A 177 3.08 -0.48 11.04
N VAL A 178 2.08 -0.73 11.91
CA VAL A 178 1.60 0.29 12.87
C VAL A 178 2.69 0.65 13.89
N GLY A 179 3.48 -0.32 14.33
CA GLY A 179 4.66 -0.08 15.19
C GLY A 179 5.70 0.82 14.51
N ILE A 180 6.06 0.49 13.25
CA ILE A 180 6.96 1.32 12.44
C ILE A 180 6.40 2.75 12.33
N MET A 181 5.16 2.91 11.94
CA MET A 181 4.51 4.20 11.76
C MET A 181 4.61 5.08 13.01
N ARG A 182 4.23 4.53 14.18
CA ARG A 182 4.22 5.28 15.45
C ARG A 182 5.61 5.72 15.87
N THR A 183 6.61 4.86 15.68
CA THR A 183 8.01 5.17 16.01
C THR A 183 8.54 6.27 15.09
N LEU A 184 8.35 6.12 13.77
CA LEU A 184 8.82 7.13 12.81
C LEU A 184 8.10 8.47 12.97
N ALA A 185 6.80 8.48 13.31
CA ALA A 185 6.05 9.70 13.59
C ALA A 185 6.66 10.50 14.76
N ASN A 186 7.07 9.81 15.82
CA ASN A 186 7.74 10.44 16.97
C ASN A 186 9.16 10.91 16.62
N GLU A 187 9.93 10.06 15.94
CA GLU A 187 11.36 10.32 15.69
C GLU A 187 11.56 11.46 14.68
N PHE A 188 10.74 11.49 13.61
CA PHE A 188 10.89 12.44 12.52
C PHE A 188 9.95 13.65 12.56
N GLY A 189 9.11 13.75 13.59
CA GLY A 189 8.26 14.92 13.82
C GLY A 189 9.04 16.22 13.93
N GLN A 190 10.26 16.19 14.49
CA GLN A 190 11.19 17.33 14.57
C GLN A 190 11.59 17.86 13.17
N HIS A 191 11.51 17.06 12.13
CA HIS A 191 11.73 17.44 10.74
C HIS A 191 10.44 17.80 9.99
N SER A 192 9.33 17.97 10.70
CA SER A 192 8.00 18.18 10.12
C SER A 192 7.56 17.06 9.15
N ILE A 193 8.08 15.84 9.35
CA ILE A 193 7.67 14.65 8.59
C ILE A 193 6.56 13.95 9.37
N ARG A 194 5.39 13.84 8.72
CA ARG A 194 4.22 13.16 9.26
C ARG A 194 4.22 11.70 8.80
N VAL A 195 3.86 10.78 9.67
CA VAL A 195 3.77 9.35 9.32
C VAL A 195 2.44 8.81 9.82
N ASN A 196 1.63 8.23 8.92
CA ASN A 196 0.32 7.68 9.22
C ASN A 196 0.13 6.31 8.57
N THR A 197 -0.90 5.59 8.98
CA THR A 197 -1.33 4.34 8.30
C THR A 197 -2.76 4.44 7.81
N VAL A 198 -3.04 3.82 6.65
CA VAL A 198 -4.40 3.51 6.21
C VAL A 198 -4.69 2.03 6.44
N HIS A 199 -5.92 1.71 6.77
CA HIS A 199 -6.37 0.36 7.13
C HIS A 199 -7.58 -0.06 6.28
N PRO A 200 -7.31 -0.53 5.04
CA PRO A 200 -8.38 -1.03 4.20
C PRO A 200 -9.01 -2.32 4.74
N THR A 201 -10.31 -2.51 4.50
CA THR A 201 -10.97 -3.81 4.46
C THR A 201 -10.69 -4.50 3.11
N GLY A 202 -11.53 -5.42 2.66
CA GLY A 202 -11.45 -5.98 1.32
C GLY A 202 -11.53 -4.87 0.27
N VAL A 203 -10.51 -4.75 -0.57
CA VAL A 203 -10.48 -3.81 -1.70
C VAL A 203 -10.68 -4.61 -2.99
N ASP A 204 -11.49 -4.11 -3.92
CA ASP A 204 -11.74 -4.78 -5.20
C ASP A 204 -10.49 -4.84 -6.07
N THR A 205 -9.69 -5.87 -5.85
CA THR A 205 -8.40 -6.12 -6.50
C THR A 205 -8.19 -7.62 -6.72
N VAL A 206 -7.22 -7.99 -7.55
CA VAL A 206 -6.86 -9.41 -7.76
C VAL A 206 -6.46 -10.13 -6.46
N MET A 207 -5.98 -9.40 -5.45
CA MET A 207 -5.64 -9.95 -4.13
C MET A 207 -6.88 -10.51 -3.40
N ILE A 208 -8.03 -9.91 -3.60
CA ILE A 208 -9.32 -10.31 -2.97
C ILE A 208 -10.18 -11.10 -3.94
N GLN A 209 -10.14 -10.77 -5.24
CA GLN A 209 -11.01 -11.37 -6.26
C GLN A 209 -10.39 -12.65 -6.82
N ASN A 210 -10.29 -13.67 -5.96
CA ASN A 210 -9.82 -15.00 -6.33
C ASN A 210 -10.52 -16.10 -5.51
N PRO A 211 -10.58 -17.34 -6.04
CA PRO A 211 -11.31 -18.45 -5.41
C PRO A 211 -10.84 -18.80 -4.00
N LYS A 212 -9.52 -18.67 -3.70
CA LYS A 212 -8.98 -18.99 -2.38
C LYS A 212 -9.48 -18.00 -1.33
N THR A 213 -9.50 -16.70 -1.66
CA THR A 213 -10.04 -15.66 -0.78
C THR A 213 -11.55 -15.84 -0.59
N TRP A 214 -12.30 -16.12 -1.66
CA TRP A 214 -13.74 -16.35 -1.55
C TRP A 214 -14.07 -17.59 -0.70
N GLY A 215 -13.28 -18.67 -0.84
CA GLY A 215 -13.42 -19.90 -0.05
C GLY A 215 -13.23 -19.68 1.46
N LEU A 216 -12.46 -18.66 1.88
CA LEU A 216 -12.36 -18.30 3.31
C LEU A 216 -13.72 -17.92 3.91
N PHE A 217 -14.58 -17.30 3.13
CA PHE A 217 -15.92 -16.86 3.54
C PHE A 217 -17.03 -17.86 3.14
N LEU A 218 -16.70 -18.83 2.31
CA LEU A 218 -17.59 -19.87 1.79
C LEU A 218 -16.96 -21.26 1.98
N PRO A 219 -16.62 -21.66 3.23
CA PRO A 219 -15.81 -22.88 3.48
C PRO A 219 -16.49 -24.18 3.02
N ASP A 220 -17.83 -24.21 2.98
CA ASP A 220 -18.61 -25.38 2.57
C ASP A 220 -18.98 -25.37 1.08
N ASP A 221 -18.59 -24.34 0.33
CA ASP A 221 -18.86 -24.23 -1.11
C ASP A 221 -17.68 -24.79 -1.93
N PRO A 222 -17.84 -25.92 -2.64
CA PRO A 222 -16.77 -26.46 -3.48
C PRO A 222 -16.44 -25.60 -4.70
N ASN A 223 -17.32 -24.65 -5.06
CA ASN A 223 -17.17 -23.74 -6.20
C ASN A 223 -17.48 -22.29 -5.78
N PRO A 224 -16.63 -21.66 -4.95
CA PRO A 224 -16.84 -20.28 -4.55
C PRO A 224 -16.73 -19.35 -5.76
N SER A 225 -17.66 -18.40 -5.86
CA SER A 225 -17.67 -17.39 -6.93
C SER A 225 -17.68 -15.99 -6.36
N ARG A 226 -17.29 -15.00 -7.17
CA ARG A 226 -17.35 -13.59 -6.81
C ARG A 226 -18.74 -13.19 -6.33
N GLU A 227 -19.78 -13.58 -7.07
CA GLU A 227 -21.17 -13.24 -6.78
C GLU A 227 -21.64 -13.78 -5.43
N LYS A 228 -21.28 -15.03 -5.10
CA LYS A 228 -21.61 -15.63 -3.80
C LYS A 228 -20.81 -14.97 -2.67
N ALA A 229 -19.52 -14.69 -2.91
CA ALA A 229 -18.66 -14.02 -1.95
C ALA A 229 -19.14 -12.60 -1.64
N GLU A 230 -19.61 -11.86 -2.65
CA GLU A 230 -20.15 -10.51 -2.52
C GLU A 230 -21.21 -10.41 -1.44
N ALA A 231 -22.19 -11.33 -1.45
CA ALA A 231 -23.24 -11.37 -0.45
C ALA A 231 -22.72 -11.57 0.99
N ILE A 232 -21.69 -12.42 1.17
CA ILE A 232 -21.10 -12.69 2.48
C ILE A 232 -20.22 -11.51 2.93
N PHE A 233 -19.37 -10.99 2.04
CA PHE A 233 -18.53 -9.84 2.36
C PHE A 233 -19.38 -8.62 2.79
N ALA A 234 -20.52 -8.37 2.14
CA ALA A 234 -21.45 -7.31 2.53
C ALA A 234 -21.96 -7.48 3.98
N THR A 235 -22.06 -8.71 4.49
CA THR A 235 -22.45 -8.94 5.89
C THR A 235 -21.33 -8.66 6.88
N THR A 236 -20.08 -8.61 6.47
CA THR A 236 -18.92 -8.37 7.36
C THR A 236 -18.68 -6.88 7.64
N ASN A 237 -19.20 -6.00 6.80
CA ASN A 237 -19.08 -4.55 6.94
C ASN A 237 -20.33 -3.96 7.64
N THR A 238 -20.19 -2.80 8.25
CA THR A 238 -21.34 -2.05 8.80
C THR A 238 -22.13 -1.37 7.70
N LEU A 239 -21.43 -0.78 6.71
CA LEU A 239 -22.06 -0.31 5.48
C LEU A 239 -22.39 -1.52 4.58
N PRO A 240 -23.53 -1.55 3.88
CA PRO A 240 -23.99 -2.69 3.10
C PRO A 240 -23.27 -2.79 1.74
N ILE A 241 -21.95 -2.85 1.77
CA ILE A 241 -21.09 -3.02 0.60
C ILE A 241 -20.13 -4.19 0.84
N PRO A 242 -19.79 -4.99 -0.19
CA PRO A 242 -18.91 -6.14 -0.03
C PRO A 242 -17.45 -5.76 0.14
N TRP A 243 -16.98 -4.79 -0.60
CA TRP A 243 -15.61 -4.27 -0.60
C TRP A 243 -15.61 -2.80 -0.99
N VAL A 244 -14.51 -2.13 -0.70
CA VAL A 244 -14.24 -0.76 -1.15
C VAL A 244 -13.45 -0.80 -2.46
N GLU A 245 -13.49 0.31 -3.21
CA GLU A 245 -12.71 0.45 -4.43
C GLU A 245 -11.29 0.98 -4.13
N PRO A 246 -10.28 0.70 -4.99
CA PRO A 246 -8.94 1.27 -4.83
C PRO A 246 -8.93 2.79 -4.70
N ILE A 247 -9.87 3.47 -5.36
CA ILE A 247 -9.98 4.94 -5.31
C ILE A 247 -10.40 5.46 -3.93
N ASP A 248 -11.14 4.68 -3.15
CA ASP A 248 -11.56 5.10 -1.80
C ASP A 248 -10.34 5.21 -0.87
N ILE A 249 -9.42 4.24 -0.99
CA ILE A 249 -8.16 4.28 -0.26
C ILE A 249 -7.29 5.44 -0.77
N SER A 250 -7.25 5.65 -2.08
CA SER A 250 -6.47 6.72 -2.70
C SER A 250 -6.95 8.11 -2.28
N ASN A 251 -8.27 8.30 -2.08
CA ASN A 251 -8.84 9.56 -1.59
C ASN A 251 -8.42 9.84 -0.13
N ALA A 252 -8.44 8.83 0.73
CA ALA A 252 -7.96 8.95 2.11
C ALA A 252 -6.45 9.28 2.16
N ILE A 253 -5.66 8.64 1.30
CA ILE A 253 -4.23 8.93 1.17
C ILE A 253 -4.02 10.36 0.66
N ALA A 254 -4.72 10.80 -0.39
CA ALA A 254 -4.60 12.15 -0.93
C ALA A 254 -4.87 13.22 0.14
N PHE A 255 -5.88 13.01 1.00
CA PHE A 255 -6.12 13.85 2.17
C PHE A 255 -4.93 13.82 3.15
N LEU A 256 -4.47 12.63 3.57
CA LEU A 256 -3.39 12.51 4.56
C LEU A 256 -2.07 13.12 4.09
N VAL A 257 -1.78 13.13 2.78
CA VAL A 257 -0.54 13.70 2.25
C VAL A 257 -0.64 15.18 1.92
N SER A 258 -1.84 15.74 1.88
CA SER A 258 -2.09 17.16 1.64
C SER A 258 -1.81 18.03 2.87
N ASP A 259 -1.80 19.34 2.66
CA ASP A 259 -1.64 20.31 3.73
C ASP A 259 -2.90 20.44 4.62
N GLU A 260 -4.05 19.91 4.17
CA GLU A 260 -5.27 19.81 4.97
C GLU A 260 -5.10 18.91 6.19
N ALA A 261 -4.19 17.91 6.08
CA ALA A 261 -3.83 16.98 7.16
C ALA A 261 -2.54 17.39 7.92
N ARG A 262 -2.12 18.66 7.85
CA ARG A 262 -0.81 19.14 8.37
C ARG A 262 -0.52 18.84 9.84
N TYR A 263 -1.55 18.55 10.63
CA TYR A 263 -1.40 18.22 12.06
C TYR A 263 -1.81 16.77 12.39
N ILE A 264 -1.94 15.91 11.36
CA ILE A 264 -2.25 14.49 11.54
C ILE A 264 -0.95 13.69 11.35
N THR A 265 -0.46 13.10 12.44
CA THR A 265 0.69 12.17 12.46
C THR A 265 0.48 11.12 13.54
N GLY A 266 1.00 9.91 13.35
CA GLY A 266 0.81 8.78 14.27
C GLY A 266 -0.59 8.17 14.23
N ALA A 267 -1.43 8.56 13.26
CA ALA A 267 -2.81 8.12 13.16
C ALA A 267 -2.94 6.79 12.40
N THR A 268 -3.91 5.99 12.84
CA THR A 268 -4.41 4.82 12.12
C THR A 268 -5.77 5.18 11.54
N LEU A 269 -5.88 5.27 10.21
CA LEU A 269 -7.11 5.67 9.53
C LEU A 269 -7.77 4.46 8.86
N PRO A 270 -8.85 3.88 9.45
CA PRO A 270 -9.62 2.84 8.77
C PRO A 270 -10.37 3.41 7.55
N VAL A 271 -10.30 2.68 6.44
CA VAL A 271 -11.12 2.87 5.25
C VAL A 271 -11.77 1.53 4.97
N ASP A 272 -12.72 1.16 5.81
CA ASP A 272 -13.09 -0.23 6.02
C ASP A 272 -14.60 -0.49 6.05
N ALA A 273 -15.41 0.46 5.64
CA ALA A 273 -16.88 0.36 5.67
C ALA A 273 -17.43 -0.08 7.06
N GLY A 274 -16.69 0.18 8.13
CA GLY A 274 -17.04 -0.17 9.50
C GLY A 274 -16.77 -1.63 9.88
N TYR A 275 -15.91 -2.34 9.14
CA TYR A 275 -15.53 -3.72 9.43
C TYR A 275 -14.91 -3.90 10.82
N THR A 276 -14.09 -2.96 11.27
CA THR A 276 -13.37 -3.08 12.56
C THR A 276 -14.24 -2.84 13.79
N ILE A 277 -15.39 -2.21 13.64
CA ILE A 277 -16.32 -1.90 14.73
C ILE A 277 -17.54 -2.84 14.79
N LYS A 278 -17.61 -3.81 13.89
CA LYS A 278 -18.72 -4.77 13.78
C LYS A 278 -18.44 -6.07 14.53
#